data_17e3d1fc0e588a7531c8b216373800fd
#
_entry.id   17e3d1fc0e588a7531c8b216373800fd
#
_cell.length_a   1.000
_cell.length_b   1.000
_cell.length_c   1.000
_cell.angle_alpha   90.00
_cell.angle_beta   90.00
_cell.angle_gamma   90.00
#
_symmetry.space_group_name_H-M   'P 1'
#
loop_
_entity.id
_entity.type
_entity.pdbx_description
1 polymer ?
#
loop_
_entity_poly.entity_id
_entity_poly.type
_entity_poly.pdbx_seq_one_letter_code
_entity_poly.pdbx_strand_id
1 'polypeptide(L)'
;MPNYRREWIAGATYFFTVTLADRRSRTLVEEIALLRQVYVEANKRMPFKTIAICVLPDHLHAIWELPEDDQDYSLRWASIKSQFSRALPARPNVSASKSRKREKGIWQRRFWEHRIRDEEDLARHVDYIHFNPVKHDLVSQVGDWPYSSFHRYVARGLLPADWGGRGGD
;
A
#
# COMPACT_ATOMS: atom_id res chain seq x y z
N MET A 1 20.99 -0.32 -16.28
CA MET A 1 19.85 0.22 -15.54
C MET A 1 18.66 0.34 -16.47
N PRO A 2 17.57 -0.37 -16.22
CA PRO A 2 16.38 -0.08 -16.98
C PRO A 2 15.96 1.36 -16.72
N ASN A 3 15.71 2.11 -17.77
CA ASN A 3 15.16 3.46 -17.67
C ASN A 3 13.73 3.36 -17.15
N TYR A 4 13.57 3.30 -15.82
CA TYR A 4 12.28 3.32 -15.22
C TYR A 4 11.64 4.70 -15.39
N ARG A 5 10.49 4.74 -16.07
CA ARG A 5 9.68 5.95 -16.21
C ARG A 5 8.31 5.68 -15.60
N ARG A 6 7.84 6.61 -14.78
CA ARG A 6 6.47 6.54 -14.26
C ARG A 6 5.48 6.66 -15.41
N GLU A 7 4.49 5.79 -15.40
CA GLU A 7 3.38 5.86 -16.33
C GLU A 7 2.22 6.63 -15.68
N TRP A 8 1.61 7.50 -16.45
CA TRP A 8 0.51 8.35 -16.03
C TRP A 8 -0.64 8.15 -17.02
N ILE A 9 -1.47 7.14 -16.77
CA ILE A 9 -2.58 6.79 -17.66
C ILE A 9 -3.88 6.97 -16.88
N ALA A 10 -4.75 7.86 -17.35
CA ALA A 10 -6.05 8.11 -16.74
C ALA A 10 -6.91 6.84 -16.76
N GLY A 11 -7.61 6.57 -15.66
CA GLY A 11 -8.50 5.42 -15.54
C GLY A 11 -7.79 4.07 -15.39
N ALA A 12 -6.45 4.05 -15.36
CA ALA A 12 -5.71 2.80 -15.27
C ALA A 12 -5.67 2.24 -13.85
N THR A 13 -5.30 0.98 -13.78
CA THR A 13 -5.13 0.25 -12.52
C THR A 13 -3.65 0.10 -12.21
N TYR A 14 -3.27 0.39 -10.97
CA TYR A 14 -1.87 0.35 -10.52
C TYR A 14 -1.72 -0.44 -9.25
N PHE A 15 -0.62 -1.20 -9.18
CA PHE A 15 -0.10 -1.79 -7.95
C PHE A 15 0.94 -0.85 -7.34
N PHE A 16 0.90 -0.68 -6.02
CA PHE A 16 1.83 0.18 -5.29
C PHE A 16 2.50 -0.56 -4.14
N THR A 17 3.75 -0.18 -3.87
CA THR A 17 4.45 -0.48 -2.62
C THR A 17 4.88 0.84 -1.99
N VAL A 18 4.42 1.10 -0.78
CA VAL A 18 4.71 2.34 -0.05
C VAL A 18 5.36 1.97 1.28
N THR A 19 6.55 2.50 1.54
CA THR A 19 7.45 1.95 2.55
C THR A 19 7.90 3.02 3.54
N LEU A 20 7.96 2.65 4.83
CA LEU A 20 8.55 3.48 5.87
C LEU A 20 10.07 3.59 5.68
N ALA A 21 10.65 4.71 6.11
CA ALA A 21 12.08 4.93 6.04
C ALA A 21 12.86 3.92 6.92
N ASP A 22 12.33 3.59 8.10
CA ASP A 22 12.89 2.55 8.96
C ASP A 22 12.18 1.23 8.72
N ARG A 23 12.87 0.29 8.10
CA ARG A 23 12.34 -1.03 7.78
C ARG A 23 12.12 -1.93 9.01
N ARG A 24 12.62 -1.53 10.19
CA ARG A 24 12.39 -2.22 11.45
C ARG A 24 11.17 -1.69 12.21
N SER A 25 10.58 -0.61 11.72
CA SER A 25 9.42 0.02 12.34
C SER A 25 8.18 -0.86 12.23
N ARG A 26 7.30 -0.75 13.22
CA ARG A 26 5.97 -1.37 13.23
C ARG A 26 4.86 -0.32 13.20
N THR A 27 5.20 0.92 12.89
CA THR A 27 4.30 2.08 13.03
C THR A 27 3.01 1.92 12.25
N LEU A 28 3.04 1.30 11.05
CA LEU A 28 1.83 1.17 10.23
C LEU A 28 0.76 0.31 10.91
N VAL A 29 1.14 -0.75 11.61
CA VAL A 29 0.20 -1.61 12.33
C VAL A 29 -0.12 -1.05 13.72
N GLU A 30 0.85 -0.46 14.40
CA GLU A 30 0.63 0.21 15.69
C GLU A 30 -0.35 1.39 15.55
N GLU A 31 -0.27 2.12 14.47
CA GLU A 31 -1.10 3.28 14.14
C GLU A 31 -2.14 2.97 13.04
N ILE A 32 -2.62 1.74 13.00
CA ILE A 32 -3.52 1.30 11.93
C ILE A 32 -4.82 2.13 11.87
N ALA A 33 -5.35 2.54 13.01
CA ALA A 33 -6.56 3.36 13.05
C ALA A 33 -6.34 4.71 12.38
N LEU A 34 -5.20 5.35 12.66
CA LEU A 34 -4.81 6.60 12.02
C LEU A 34 -4.62 6.42 10.51
N LEU A 35 -3.93 5.35 10.10
CA LEU A 35 -3.71 5.06 8.69
C LEU A 35 -5.04 4.88 7.94
N ARG A 36 -5.96 4.13 8.51
CA ARG A 36 -7.30 3.94 7.94
C ARG A 36 -8.05 5.26 7.80
N GLN A 37 -7.98 6.10 8.82
CA GLN A 37 -8.63 7.41 8.80
C GLN A 37 -8.11 8.29 7.68
N VAL A 38 -6.78 8.46 7.56
CA VAL A 38 -6.19 9.32 6.52
C VAL A 38 -6.41 8.75 5.12
N TYR A 39 -6.45 7.44 5.00
CA TYR A 39 -6.74 6.75 3.74
C TYR A 39 -8.18 7.02 3.27
N VAL A 40 -9.15 6.91 4.17
CA VAL A 40 -10.56 7.20 3.89
C VAL A 40 -10.74 8.68 3.52
N GLU A 41 -10.10 9.59 4.25
CA GLU A 41 -10.18 11.03 3.97
C GLU A 41 -9.57 11.38 2.60
N ALA A 42 -8.45 10.78 2.24
CA ALA A 42 -7.85 10.97 0.93
C ALA A 42 -8.79 10.48 -0.18
N ASN A 43 -9.44 9.33 0.02
CA ASN A 43 -10.40 8.78 -0.95
C ASN A 43 -11.63 9.69 -1.12
N LYS A 44 -12.11 10.32 -0.05
CA LYS A 44 -13.23 11.26 -0.14
C LYS A 44 -12.89 12.50 -0.97
N ARG A 45 -11.66 13.00 -0.84
CA ARG A 45 -11.20 14.20 -1.56
C ARG A 45 -10.85 13.92 -3.01
N MET A 46 -10.18 12.81 -3.26
CA MET A 46 -9.71 12.38 -4.57
C MET A 46 -10.03 10.89 -4.75
N PRO A 47 -11.25 10.55 -5.19
CA PRO A 47 -11.70 9.17 -5.21
C PRO A 47 -10.81 8.24 -6.02
N PHE A 48 -10.68 7.02 -5.52
CA PHE A 48 -10.06 5.88 -6.18
C PHE A 48 -10.70 4.60 -5.65
N LYS A 49 -10.67 3.54 -6.44
CA LYS A 49 -11.19 2.24 -6.02
C LYS A 49 -10.03 1.36 -5.55
N THR A 50 -10.09 0.89 -4.32
CA THR A 50 -9.14 -0.09 -3.80
C THR A 50 -9.60 -1.49 -4.19
N ILE A 51 -8.83 -2.15 -5.05
CA ILE A 51 -9.09 -3.53 -5.45
C ILE A 51 -8.57 -4.50 -4.40
N ALA A 52 -7.35 -4.29 -3.92
CA ALA A 52 -6.75 -5.07 -2.84
C ALA A 52 -5.78 -4.21 -2.06
N ILE A 53 -5.59 -4.54 -0.79
CA ILE A 53 -4.65 -3.86 0.10
C ILE A 53 -4.19 -4.81 1.19
N CYS A 54 -2.92 -4.70 1.58
CA CYS A 54 -2.36 -5.32 2.78
C CYS A 54 -1.41 -4.35 3.45
N VAL A 55 -1.62 -4.10 4.74
CA VAL A 55 -0.75 -3.27 5.56
C VAL A 55 0.14 -4.17 6.40
N LEU A 56 1.45 -4.06 6.17
CA LEU A 56 2.48 -4.73 6.96
C LEU A 56 3.10 -3.73 7.94
N PRO A 57 3.93 -4.16 8.90
CA PRO A 57 4.45 -3.24 9.91
C PRO A 57 5.19 -2.02 9.35
N ASP A 58 5.96 -2.18 8.29
CA ASP A 58 6.87 -1.16 7.73
C ASP A 58 6.57 -0.75 6.29
N HIS A 59 5.60 -1.38 5.65
CA HIS A 59 5.18 -1.05 4.29
C HIS A 59 3.76 -1.53 4.03
N LEU A 60 3.18 -1.04 2.95
CA LEU A 60 1.89 -1.52 2.47
C LEU A 60 1.95 -1.76 0.97
N HIS A 61 1.09 -2.65 0.53
CA HIS A 61 0.81 -2.86 -0.89
C HIS A 61 -0.65 -2.56 -1.14
N ALA A 62 -0.95 -1.92 -2.25
CA ALA A 62 -2.33 -1.65 -2.67
C ALA A 62 -2.46 -1.73 -4.18
N ILE A 63 -3.65 -2.09 -4.64
CA ILE A 63 -4.04 -1.96 -6.03
C ILE A 63 -5.19 -0.98 -6.10
N TRP A 64 -5.01 0.08 -6.90
CA TRP A 64 -6.03 1.10 -7.14
C TRP A 64 -6.44 1.13 -8.60
N GLU A 65 -7.74 1.25 -8.82
CA GLU A 65 -8.29 1.69 -10.10
C GLU A 65 -8.62 3.18 -9.97
N LEU A 66 -8.03 3.99 -10.84
CA LEU A 66 -8.26 5.44 -10.85
C LEU A 66 -9.52 5.79 -11.64
N PRO A 67 -10.15 6.95 -11.35
CA PRO A 67 -11.25 7.44 -12.16
C PRO A 67 -10.86 7.59 -13.63
N GLU A 68 -11.83 7.48 -14.52
CA GLU A 68 -11.64 7.44 -15.97
C GLU A 68 -10.87 8.65 -16.53
N ASP A 69 -11.00 9.80 -15.91
CA ASP A 69 -10.38 11.06 -16.32
C ASP A 69 -9.19 11.50 -15.46
N ASP A 70 -8.73 10.63 -14.55
CA ASP A 70 -7.72 10.97 -13.55
C ASP A 70 -6.53 9.99 -13.60
N GLN A 71 -5.34 10.54 -13.49
CA GLN A 71 -4.09 9.77 -13.49
C GLN A 71 -3.20 10.11 -12.29
N ASP A 72 -3.67 10.93 -11.35
CA ASP A 72 -2.83 11.49 -10.29
C ASP A 72 -2.81 10.63 -9.04
N TYR A 73 -2.16 9.48 -9.11
CA TYR A 73 -1.91 8.65 -7.93
C TYR A 73 -0.87 9.26 -6.98
N SER A 74 0.07 10.05 -7.49
CA SER A 74 1.12 10.65 -6.66
C SER A 74 0.57 11.66 -5.66
N LEU A 75 -0.39 12.48 -6.07
CA LEU A 75 -1.02 13.44 -5.16
C LEU A 75 -1.82 12.72 -4.06
N ARG A 76 -2.47 11.63 -4.39
CA ARG A 76 -3.18 10.79 -3.42
C ARG A 76 -2.24 10.20 -2.37
N TRP A 77 -1.14 9.61 -2.80
CA TRP A 77 -0.14 9.08 -1.88
C TRP A 77 0.52 10.18 -1.06
N ALA A 78 0.82 11.32 -1.66
CA ALA A 78 1.37 12.48 -0.93
C ALA A 78 0.41 12.93 0.17
N SER A 79 -0.88 12.99 -0.09
CA SER A 79 -1.91 13.31 0.90
C SER A 79 -1.94 12.31 2.05
N ILE A 80 -2.00 11.01 1.73
CA ILE A 80 -2.03 9.94 2.74
C ILE A 80 -0.77 10.00 3.62
N LYS A 81 0.39 10.08 3.00
CA LYS A 81 1.68 10.10 3.71
C LYS A 81 1.82 11.34 4.60
N SER A 82 1.45 12.52 4.09
CA SER A 82 1.59 13.76 4.87
C SER A 82 0.59 13.83 6.02
N GLN A 83 -0.65 13.42 5.82
CA GLN A 83 -1.66 13.40 6.88
C GLN A 83 -1.29 12.42 7.99
N PHE A 84 -0.81 11.23 7.62
CA PHE A 84 -0.32 10.25 8.59
C PHE A 84 0.85 10.80 9.41
N SER A 85 1.83 11.41 8.73
CA SER A 85 3.03 11.94 9.37
C SER A 85 2.75 13.12 10.31
N ARG A 86 1.76 13.95 10.03
CA ARG A 86 1.42 15.12 10.86
C ARG A 86 1.04 14.76 12.29
N ALA A 87 0.40 13.61 12.47
CA ALA A 87 -0.04 13.16 13.78
C ALA A 87 1.06 12.44 14.58
N LEU A 88 2.22 12.21 13.99
CA LEU A 88 3.31 11.45 14.59
C LEU A 88 4.51 12.36 14.88
N PRO A 89 5.31 12.07 15.94
CA PRO A 89 6.53 12.81 16.20
C PRO A 89 7.57 12.58 15.11
N ALA A 90 8.42 13.59 14.86
CA ALA A 90 9.54 13.44 13.94
C ALA A 90 10.51 12.37 14.47
N ARG A 91 11.08 11.57 13.56
CA ARG A 91 12.05 10.55 13.92
C ARG A 91 13.38 11.19 14.31
N PRO A 92 14.11 10.60 15.29
CA PRO A 92 15.50 11.01 15.53
C PRO A 92 16.34 10.80 14.26
N ASN A 93 17.37 11.63 14.08
CA ASN A 93 18.33 11.50 12.96
C ASN A 93 17.71 11.67 11.55
N VAL A 94 16.73 12.55 11.42
CA VAL A 94 16.23 12.97 10.11
C VAL A 94 17.37 13.63 9.32
N SER A 95 17.53 13.25 8.05
CA SER A 95 18.56 13.82 7.20
C SER A 95 18.38 15.35 7.06
N ALA A 96 19.48 16.08 6.82
CA ALA A 96 19.44 17.51 6.61
C ALA A 96 18.50 17.91 5.46
N SER A 97 18.47 17.11 4.39
CA SER A 97 17.58 17.33 3.26
C SER A 97 16.10 17.19 3.64
N LYS A 98 15.74 16.15 4.42
CA LYS A 98 14.37 15.95 4.92
C LYS A 98 13.96 17.03 5.89
N SER A 99 14.86 17.41 6.81
CA SER A 99 14.63 18.47 7.77
C SER A 99 14.33 19.81 7.06
N ARG A 100 15.11 20.16 6.03
CA ARG A 100 14.88 21.38 5.24
C ARG A 100 13.51 21.37 4.53
N LYS A 101 13.03 20.19 4.11
CA LYS A 101 11.71 20.03 3.48
C LYS A 101 10.60 19.83 4.50
N ARG A 102 10.88 19.97 5.79
CA ARG A 102 9.96 19.70 6.90
C ARG A 102 9.41 18.26 6.92
N GLU A 103 10.16 17.32 6.37
CA GLU A 103 9.83 15.90 6.41
C GLU A 103 10.22 15.32 7.77
N LYS A 104 9.33 14.54 8.37
CA LYS A 104 9.58 13.90 9.68
C LYS A 104 10.43 12.62 9.56
N GLY A 105 10.83 12.21 8.38
CA GLY A 105 11.62 10.99 8.16
C GLY A 105 10.85 9.70 8.37
N ILE A 106 9.52 9.75 8.36
CA ILE A 106 8.64 8.57 8.58
C ILE A 106 8.59 7.69 7.34
N TRP A 107 8.47 8.29 6.16
CA TRP A 107 8.33 7.59 4.90
C TRP A 107 9.59 7.67 4.05
N GLN A 108 9.83 6.63 3.23
CA GLN A 108 10.68 6.78 2.06
C GLN A 108 10.05 7.80 1.12
N ARG A 109 10.87 8.64 0.47
CA ARG A 109 10.37 9.69 -0.43
C ARG A 109 9.63 9.12 -1.62
N ARG A 110 10.17 8.04 -2.20
CA ARG A 110 9.61 7.40 -3.37
C ARG A 110 8.84 6.17 -2.98
N PHE A 111 7.80 5.86 -3.75
CA PHE A 111 7.09 4.60 -3.71
C PHE A 111 7.25 3.90 -5.05
N TRP A 112 7.05 2.59 -5.05
CA TRP A 112 7.03 1.78 -6.27
C TRP A 112 5.62 1.76 -6.84
N GLU A 113 5.50 1.85 -8.19
CA GLU A 113 4.23 1.59 -8.86
C GLU A 113 4.46 0.70 -10.08
N HIS A 114 3.44 -0.08 -10.39
CA HIS A 114 3.39 -0.94 -11.56
C HIS A 114 1.98 -0.86 -12.16
N ARG A 115 1.90 -0.48 -13.45
CA ARG A 115 0.60 -0.49 -14.14
C ARG A 115 0.18 -1.92 -14.42
N ILE A 116 -1.02 -2.28 -13.97
CA ILE A 116 -1.63 -3.58 -14.25
C ILE A 116 -2.02 -3.63 -15.74
N ARG A 117 -1.55 -4.65 -16.44
CA ARG A 117 -1.63 -4.75 -17.90
C ARG A 117 -2.85 -5.52 -18.39
N ASP A 118 -3.24 -6.56 -17.65
CA ASP A 118 -4.33 -7.48 -18.02
C ASP A 118 -4.86 -8.20 -16.78
N GLU A 119 -5.86 -9.07 -16.97
CA GLU A 119 -6.50 -9.79 -15.87
C GLU A 119 -5.55 -10.77 -15.18
N GLU A 120 -4.64 -11.38 -15.91
CA GLU A 120 -3.64 -12.29 -15.33
C GLU A 120 -2.65 -11.53 -14.46
N ASP A 121 -2.18 -10.39 -14.92
CA ASP A 121 -1.31 -9.51 -14.14
C ASP A 121 -2.01 -9.03 -12.86
N LEU A 122 -3.28 -8.66 -12.96
CA LEU A 122 -4.10 -8.30 -11.80
C LEU A 122 -4.20 -9.45 -10.80
N ALA A 123 -4.52 -10.64 -11.26
CA ALA A 123 -4.68 -11.81 -10.40
C ALA A 123 -3.38 -12.13 -9.66
N ARG A 124 -2.23 -12.08 -10.34
CA ARG A 124 -0.92 -12.29 -9.71
C ARG A 124 -0.63 -11.28 -8.61
N HIS A 125 -0.95 -10.02 -8.84
CA HIS A 125 -0.70 -8.97 -7.85
C HIS A 125 -1.67 -9.02 -6.68
N VAL A 126 -2.94 -9.36 -6.90
CA VAL A 126 -3.90 -9.61 -5.82
C VAL A 126 -3.40 -10.77 -4.93
N ASP A 127 -2.99 -11.88 -5.53
CA ASP A 127 -2.44 -13.03 -4.81
C ASP A 127 -1.18 -12.65 -4.03
N TYR A 128 -0.29 -11.89 -4.64
CA TYR A 128 0.93 -11.39 -4.00
C TYR A 128 0.62 -10.55 -2.75
N ILE A 129 -0.35 -9.64 -2.86
CA ILE A 129 -0.77 -8.80 -1.74
C ILE A 129 -1.29 -9.67 -0.59
N HIS A 130 -2.18 -10.60 -0.86
CA HIS A 130 -2.82 -11.40 0.18
C HIS A 130 -1.85 -12.40 0.83
N PHE A 131 -0.89 -12.92 0.08
CA PHE A 131 0.11 -13.85 0.59
C PHE A 131 1.27 -13.16 1.33
N ASN A 132 1.43 -11.87 1.20
CA ASN A 132 2.57 -11.11 1.68
C ASN A 132 2.88 -11.28 3.18
N PRO A 133 1.89 -11.32 4.11
CA PRO A 133 2.18 -11.55 5.52
C PRO A 133 2.84 -12.90 5.80
N VAL A 134 2.48 -13.95 5.06
CA VAL A 134 3.11 -15.27 5.16
C VAL A 134 4.51 -15.23 4.56
N LYS A 135 4.66 -14.56 3.40
CA LYS A 135 5.97 -14.38 2.76
C LYS A 135 7.00 -13.73 3.69
N HIS A 136 6.56 -12.79 4.52
CA HIS A 136 7.41 -12.08 5.49
C HIS A 136 7.46 -12.73 6.87
N ASP A 137 6.99 -13.97 7.01
CA ASP A 137 7.01 -14.74 8.26
C ASP A 137 6.29 -14.05 9.43
N LEU A 138 5.32 -13.19 9.14
CA LEU A 138 4.51 -12.51 10.16
C LEU A 138 3.43 -13.42 10.74
N VAL A 139 2.91 -14.31 9.92
CA VAL A 139 1.91 -15.34 10.26
C VAL A 139 2.19 -16.59 9.46
N SER A 140 1.68 -17.72 9.91
CA SER A 140 1.79 -18.99 9.16
C SER A 140 0.65 -19.20 8.17
N GLN A 141 -0.50 -18.57 8.41
CA GLN A 141 -1.68 -18.64 7.54
C GLN A 141 -2.13 -17.26 7.13
N VAL A 142 -2.54 -17.10 5.87
CA VAL A 142 -3.00 -15.81 5.32
C VAL A 142 -4.15 -15.22 6.15
N GLY A 143 -5.10 -16.05 6.55
CA GLY A 143 -6.26 -15.62 7.32
C GLY A 143 -5.95 -15.09 8.72
N ASP A 144 -4.76 -15.34 9.24
CA ASP A 144 -4.37 -14.86 10.57
C ASP A 144 -3.88 -13.40 10.58
N TRP A 145 -3.64 -12.81 9.41
CA TRP A 145 -3.23 -11.41 9.33
C TRP A 145 -4.45 -10.49 9.24
N PRO A 146 -4.69 -9.59 10.22
CA PRO A 146 -5.92 -8.81 10.27
C PRO A 146 -5.97 -7.61 9.32
N TYR A 147 -4.82 -7.13 8.83
CA TYR A 147 -4.71 -5.86 8.10
C TYR A 147 -4.63 -6.08 6.58
N SER A 148 -5.59 -6.83 6.06
CA SER A 148 -5.60 -7.26 4.66
C SER A 148 -7.03 -7.28 4.10
N SER A 149 -7.18 -6.94 2.84
CA SER A 149 -8.42 -7.11 2.09
C SER A 149 -8.81 -8.59 1.87
N PHE A 150 -7.93 -9.53 2.20
CA PHE A 150 -8.20 -10.97 2.13
C PHE A 150 -9.55 -11.33 2.79
N HIS A 151 -9.82 -10.79 3.97
CA HIS A 151 -11.07 -11.08 4.71
C HIS A 151 -12.32 -10.66 3.95
N ARG A 152 -12.25 -9.55 3.21
CA ARG A 152 -13.35 -9.11 2.34
C ARG A 152 -13.55 -10.05 1.15
N TYR A 153 -12.47 -10.57 0.60
CA TYR A 153 -12.53 -11.56 -0.49
C TYR A 153 -13.18 -12.86 -0.01
N VAL A 154 -12.86 -13.31 1.20
CA VAL A 154 -13.51 -14.47 1.82
C VAL A 154 -15.00 -14.21 2.04
N ALA A 155 -15.35 -13.07 2.61
CA ALA A 155 -16.74 -12.68 2.88
C ALA A 155 -17.59 -12.60 1.61
N ARG A 156 -16.97 -12.26 0.46
CA ARG A 156 -17.62 -12.20 -0.85
C ARG A 156 -17.61 -13.53 -1.61
N GLY A 157 -17.05 -14.59 -1.01
CA GLY A 157 -16.96 -15.89 -1.65
C GLY A 157 -15.94 -15.98 -2.79
N LEU A 158 -15.02 -15.04 -2.89
CA LEU A 158 -14.00 -14.99 -3.94
C LEU A 158 -12.79 -15.88 -3.63
N LEU A 159 -12.49 -16.08 -2.35
CA LEU A 159 -11.41 -16.95 -1.88
C LEU A 159 -11.92 -17.80 -0.70
N PRO A 160 -11.43 -19.02 -0.55
CA PRO A 160 -11.72 -19.81 0.65
C PRO A 160 -10.98 -19.27 1.87
N ALA A 161 -11.54 -19.48 3.06
CA ALA A 161 -10.95 -18.98 4.31
C ALA A 161 -9.55 -19.54 4.59
N ASP A 162 -9.24 -20.72 4.06
CA ASP A 162 -7.95 -21.39 4.20
C ASP A 162 -7.02 -21.21 3.00
N TRP A 163 -7.33 -20.24 2.13
CA TRP A 163 -6.50 -19.93 0.96
C TRP A 163 -5.05 -19.65 1.38
N GLY A 164 -4.10 -20.34 0.79
CA GLY A 164 -2.67 -20.24 1.10
C GLY A 164 -1.80 -19.82 -0.09
N GLY A 165 -2.42 -19.18 -1.07
CA GLY A 165 -1.74 -18.83 -2.32
C GLY A 165 -1.93 -19.93 -3.36
N ARG A 166 -1.71 -19.58 -4.62
CA ARG A 166 -1.57 -20.59 -5.66
C ARG A 166 -0.26 -21.30 -5.36
N GLY A 167 -0.35 -22.59 -5.01
CA GLY A 167 0.81 -23.42 -4.78
C GLY A 167 1.76 -23.32 -5.97
N GLY A 168 2.62 -22.37 -5.87
CA GLY A 168 3.70 -22.12 -6.80
C GLY A 168 4.93 -21.97 -5.97
N ASP A 169 5.79 -22.82 -6.20
CA ASP A 169 7.14 -22.88 -5.66
C ASP A 169 7.86 -21.53 -5.71
#